data_5434fe65457a084937f4d0245b5b7250
#
_entry.id   5434fe65457a084937f4d0245b5b7250
#
_cell.length_a   1.000
_cell.length_b   1.000
_cell.length_c   1.000
_cell.angle_alpha   90.00
_cell.angle_beta   90.00
_cell.angle_gamma   90.00
#
_symmetry.space_group_name_H-M   'P 1'
#
loop_
_entity.id
_entity.type
_entity.pdbx_description
1 polymer ?
#
loop_
_entity_poly.entity_id
_entity_poly.type
_entity_poly.pdbx_seq_one_letter_code
_entity_poly.pdbx_strand_id
1 'polypeptide(L)'
;MVSQFLMIFTLVSIWISLIWGVVILVSGVHFWLKHSDFKVDKKALPYYPKVTIVVPAHNEDVVIAQTAKAILNLNYPHDKVELLLFADNCSDSTYEECLSVQALPEYEGRNITIINRKGTGGKAGVLNDALKMAEG
;
A
#
# COMPACT_ATOMS: atom_id res chain seq x y z
N MET A 1 -20.05 -55.28 -5.54
CA MET A 1 -20.60 -54.18 -4.71
C MET A 1 -19.58 -53.04 -4.50
N VAL A 2 -18.36 -53.30 -3.99
CA VAL A 2 -17.35 -52.25 -3.74
C VAL A 2 -16.97 -51.49 -5.02
N SER A 3 -16.79 -52.15 -6.17
CA SER A 3 -16.42 -51.50 -7.43
C SER A 3 -17.50 -50.56 -7.98
N GLN A 4 -18.77 -50.94 -7.83
CA GLN A 4 -19.90 -50.09 -8.24
C GLN A 4 -20.04 -48.86 -7.36
N PHE A 5 -19.82 -49.02 -6.05
CA PHE A 5 -19.82 -47.90 -5.11
C PHE A 5 -18.70 -46.89 -5.44
N LEU A 6 -17.48 -47.39 -5.69
CA LEU A 6 -16.35 -46.56 -6.07
C LEU A 6 -16.64 -45.81 -7.39
N MET A 7 -17.23 -46.47 -8.37
CA MET A 7 -17.59 -45.84 -9.64
C MET A 7 -18.62 -44.72 -9.47
N ILE A 8 -19.67 -44.94 -8.68
CA ILE A 8 -20.66 -43.91 -8.39
C ILE A 8 -20.02 -42.75 -7.63
N PHE A 9 -19.21 -43.03 -6.62
CA PHE A 9 -18.49 -42.00 -5.85
C PHE A 9 -17.60 -41.12 -6.73
N THR A 10 -16.82 -41.73 -7.65
CA THR A 10 -15.96 -40.96 -8.58
C THR A 10 -16.80 -40.11 -9.53
N LEU A 11 -17.90 -40.62 -10.08
CA LEU A 11 -18.79 -39.85 -10.95
C LEU A 11 -19.39 -38.64 -10.20
N VAL A 12 -19.86 -38.82 -8.97
CA VAL A 12 -20.41 -37.75 -8.16
C VAL A 12 -19.36 -36.69 -7.84
N SER A 13 -18.14 -37.12 -7.49
CA SER A 13 -17.05 -36.16 -7.20
C SER A 13 -16.64 -35.36 -8.43
N ILE A 14 -16.64 -35.96 -9.62
CA ILE A 14 -16.37 -35.24 -10.88
C ILE A 14 -17.47 -34.20 -11.14
N TRP A 15 -18.73 -34.55 -10.97
CA TRP A 15 -19.85 -33.60 -11.14
C TRP A 15 -19.76 -32.42 -10.17
N ILE A 16 -19.46 -32.67 -8.90
CA ILE A 16 -19.25 -31.62 -7.91
C ILE A 16 -18.12 -30.70 -8.31
N SER A 17 -16.99 -31.26 -8.75
CA SER A 17 -15.82 -30.48 -9.21
C SER A 17 -16.15 -29.60 -10.42
N LEU A 18 -16.91 -30.13 -11.39
CA LEU A 18 -17.35 -29.37 -12.57
C LEU A 18 -18.26 -28.21 -12.19
N ILE A 19 -19.27 -28.45 -11.34
CA ILE A 19 -20.16 -27.37 -10.87
C ILE A 19 -19.36 -26.29 -10.15
N TRP A 20 -18.44 -26.69 -9.26
CA TRP A 20 -17.61 -25.74 -8.52
C TRP A 20 -16.69 -24.94 -9.45
N GLY A 21 -16.13 -25.59 -10.47
CA GLY A 21 -15.33 -24.91 -11.50
C GLY A 21 -16.13 -23.87 -12.27
N VAL A 22 -17.36 -24.18 -12.65
CA VAL A 22 -18.26 -23.22 -13.32
C VAL A 22 -18.59 -22.03 -12.42
N VAL A 23 -18.88 -22.26 -11.13
CA VAL A 23 -19.16 -21.18 -10.17
C VAL A 23 -17.97 -20.24 -10.03
N ILE A 24 -16.76 -20.78 -9.91
CA ILE A 24 -15.53 -19.96 -9.80
C ILE A 24 -15.34 -19.15 -11.09
N LEU A 25 -15.48 -19.78 -12.27
CA LEU A 25 -15.30 -19.11 -13.55
C LEU A 25 -16.31 -17.96 -13.74
N VAL A 26 -17.59 -18.21 -13.49
CA VAL A 26 -18.65 -17.19 -13.59
C VAL A 26 -18.42 -16.06 -12.61
N SER A 27 -18.02 -16.37 -11.37
CA SER A 27 -17.70 -15.36 -10.37
C SER A 27 -16.49 -14.51 -10.77
N GLY A 28 -15.45 -15.13 -11.33
CA GLY A 28 -14.28 -14.43 -11.85
C GLY A 28 -14.59 -13.51 -13.00
N VAL A 29 -15.38 -14.00 -13.98
CA VAL A 29 -15.83 -13.18 -15.12
C VAL A 29 -16.72 -12.03 -14.65
N HIS A 30 -17.66 -12.29 -13.73
CA HIS A 30 -18.51 -11.25 -13.17
C HIS A 30 -17.71 -10.18 -12.45
N PHE A 31 -16.75 -10.59 -11.63
CA PHE A 31 -15.84 -9.67 -10.95
C PHE A 31 -15.04 -8.84 -11.96
N TRP A 32 -14.49 -9.47 -12.98
CA TRP A 32 -13.70 -8.79 -14.02
C TRP A 32 -14.55 -7.77 -14.79
N LEU A 33 -15.74 -8.16 -15.25
CA LEU A 33 -16.66 -7.27 -15.96
C LEU A 33 -17.08 -6.07 -15.10
N LYS A 34 -17.36 -6.30 -13.82
CA LYS A 34 -17.76 -5.23 -12.89
C LYS A 34 -16.63 -4.26 -12.57
N HIS A 35 -15.35 -4.72 -12.58
CA HIS A 35 -14.20 -3.91 -12.18
C HIS A 35 -13.32 -3.49 -13.36
N SER A 36 -13.53 -4.05 -14.57
CA SER A 36 -12.79 -3.65 -15.77
C SER A 36 -13.04 -2.18 -16.17
N ASP A 37 -14.20 -1.65 -15.81
CA ASP A 37 -14.56 -0.25 -16.06
C ASP A 37 -14.27 0.68 -14.88
N PHE A 38 -13.43 0.27 -13.92
CA PHE A 38 -12.94 1.16 -12.89
C PHE A 38 -11.98 2.18 -13.52
N LYS A 39 -12.52 2.95 -14.47
CA LYS A 39 -11.90 4.21 -14.89
C LYS A 39 -12.04 5.15 -13.69
N VAL A 40 -10.93 5.34 -13.00
CA VAL A 40 -10.82 6.51 -12.13
C VAL A 40 -11.19 7.70 -12.99
N ASP A 41 -12.39 8.23 -12.76
CA ASP A 41 -12.82 9.45 -13.46
C ASP A 41 -11.80 10.54 -13.05
N LYS A 42 -10.91 10.87 -13.99
CA LYS A 42 -9.85 11.87 -13.80
C LYS A 42 -10.43 13.30 -13.77
N LYS A 43 -11.66 13.45 -13.27
CA LYS A 43 -12.16 14.79 -12.99
C LYS A 43 -11.21 15.44 -12.00
N ALA A 44 -10.60 16.53 -12.43
CA ALA A 44 -9.86 17.38 -11.52
C ALA A 44 -10.79 17.71 -10.34
N LEU A 45 -10.32 17.43 -9.14
CA LEU A 45 -11.07 17.79 -7.94
C LEU A 45 -11.28 19.32 -7.95
N PRO A 46 -12.45 19.82 -7.63
CA PRO A 46 -12.69 21.25 -7.52
C PRO A 46 -11.84 21.89 -6.42
N TYR A 47 -11.36 21.09 -5.50
CA TYR A 47 -10.49 21.47 -4.39
C TYR A 47 -9.57 20.31 -4.01
N TYR A 48 -8.30 20.60 -3.79
CA TYR A 48 -7.31 19.65 -3.29
C TYR A 48 -7.06 19.91 -1.80
N PRO A 49 -7.53 19.05 -0.89
CA PRO A 49 -7.22 19.18 0.53
C PRO A 49 -5.72 19.02 0.80
N LYS A 50 -5.22 19.55 1.91
CA LYS A 50 -3.88 19.21 2.40
C LYS A 50 -3.90 17.77 2.91
N VAL A 51 -2.87 17.00 2.59
CA VAL A 51 -2.76 15.57 2.91
C VAL A 51 -1.41 15.31 3.54
N THR A 52 -1.40 14.71 4.72
CA THR A 52 -0.19 14.20 5.35
C THR A 52 -0.05 12.70 5.09
N ILE A 53 1.05 12.28 4.49
CA ILE A 53 1.37 10.87 4.26
C ILE A 53 2.42 10.46 5.28
N VAL A 54 2.08 9.49 6.13
CA VAL A 54 2.96 8.97 7.18
C VAL A 54 3.52 7.63 6.76
N VAL A 55 4.84 7.51 6.75
CA VAL A 55 5.56 6.28 6.41
C VAL A 55 6.38 5.83 7.61
N PRO A 56 5.90 4.85 8.38
CA PRO A 56 6.70 4.19 9.41
C PRO A 56 7.62 3.16 8.74
N ALA A 57 8.93 3.27 8.97
CA ALA A 57 9.94 2.36 8.47
C ALA A 57 10.74 1.75 9.62
N HIS A 58 11.05 0.46 9.54
CA HIS A 58 11.89 -0.26 10.48
C HIS A 58 12.82 -1.23 9.75
N ASN A 59 14.09 -0.89 9.65
CA ASN A 59 15.11 -1.65 8.91
C ASN A 59 14.69 -1.90 7.45
N GLU A 60 14.40 -0.82 6.73
CA GLU A 60 13.93 -0.83 5.34
C GLU A 60 14.86 -0.05 4.40
N ASP A 61 16.16 -0.04 4.66
CA ASP A 61 17.17 0.73 3.92
C ASP A 61 17.14 0.47 2.40
N VAL A 62 16.84 -0.77 1.99
CA VAL A 62 16.80 -1.16 0.56
C VAL A 62 15.63 -0.52 -0.21
N VAL A 63 14.49 -0.25 0.46
CA VAL A 63 13.25 0.13 -0.22
C VAL A 63 12.74 1.52 0.13
N ILE A 64 13.16 2.08 1.27
CA ILE A 64 12.59 3.32 1.79
C ILE A 64 12.81 4.51 0.84
N ALA A 65 13.98 4.61 0.23
CA ALA A 65 14.29 5.68 -0.72
C ALA A 65 13.38 5.62 -1.95
N GLN A 66 13.11 4.42 -2.47
CA GLN A 66 12.21 4.24 -3.60
C GLN A 66 10.77 4.55 -3.22
N THR A 67 10.33 4.15 -2.04
CA THR A 67 9.00 4.45 -1.50
C THR A 67 8.78 5.95 -1.36
N ALA A 68 9.74 6.66 -0.75
CA ALA A 68 9.67 8.11 -0.58
C ALA A 68 9.58 8.84 -1.95
N LYS A 69 10.43 8.45 -2.92
CA LYS A 69 10.40 9.00 -4.28
C LYS A 69 9.04 8.75 -4.97
N ALA A 70 8.47 7.56 -4.83
CA ALA A 70 7.18 7.23 -5.40
C ALA A 70 6.05 8.13 -4.84
N ILE A 71 6.09 8.41 -3.54
CA ILE A 71 5.12 9.31 -2.87
C ILE A 71 5.31 10.75 -3.32
N LEU A 72 6.56 11.23 -3.40
CA LEU A 72 6.86 12.59 -3.82
C LEU A 72 6.50 12.87 -5.29
N ASN A 73 6.44 11.82 -6.12
CA ASN A 73 6.05 11.88 -7.52
C ASN A 73 4.55 11.59 -7.75
N LEU A 74 3.72 11.57 -6.72
CA LEU A 74 2.28 11.44 -6.88
C LEU A 74 1.72 12.60 -7.71
N ASN A 75 0.73 12.31 -8.53
CA ASN A 75 -0.01 13.31 -9.29
C ASN A 75 -0.99 14.08 -8.38
N TYR A 76 -0.44 14.88 -7.48
CA TYR A 76 -1.14 15.72 -6.54
C TYR A 76 -0.41 17.07 -6.40
N PRO A 77 -1.08 18.21 -6.12
CA PRO A 77 -0.41 19.48 -5.91
C PRO A 77 0.63 19.38 -4.80
N HIS A 78 1.85 19.76 -5.13
CA HIS A 78 3.03 19.51 -4.30
C HIS A 78 3.02 20.31 -2.99
N ASP A 79 2.40 21.49 -3.01
CA ASP A 79 2.17 22.35 -1.84
C ASP A 79 1.09 21.81 -0.90
N LYS A 80 0.36 20.79 -1.32
CA LYS A 80 -0.72 20.14 -0.55
C LYS A 80 -0.34 18.77 0.01
N VAL A 81 0.89 18.30 -0.26
CA VAL A 81 1.40 17.04 0.26
C VAL A 81 2.46 17.30 1.31
N GLU A 82 2.27 16.75 2.49
CA GLU A 82 3.25 16.63 3.54
C GLU A 82 3.67 15.18 3.68
N LEU A 83 4.98 14.90 3.71
CA LEU A 83 5.52 13.55 3.87
C LEU A 83 6.26 13.46 5.20
N LEU A 84 5.78 12.61 6.09
CA LEU A 84 6.40 12.28 7.37
C LEU A 84 7.05 10.89 7.29
N LEU A 85 8.37 10.82 7.27
CA LEU A 85 9.13 9.57 7.26
C LEU A 85 9.66 9.28 8.67
N PHE A 86 9.26 8.16 9.25
CA PHE A 86 9.70 7.73 10.56
C PHE A 86 10.64 6.53 10.46
N ALA A 87 11.92 6.71 10.73
CA ALA A 87 12.85 5.62 10.98
C ALA A 87 12.69 5.18 12.44
N ASP A 88 11.87 4.14 12.69
CA ASP A 88 11.50 3.70 14.04
C ASP A 88 12.40 2.57 14.52
N ASN A 89 13.25 2.84 15.50
CA ASN A 89 14.19 1.88 16.09
C ASN A 89 15.05 1.14 15.04
N CYS A 90 15.47 1.83 13.98
CA CYS A 90 16.32 1.26 12.95
C CYS A 90 17.75 1.04 13.47
N SER A 91 18.34 -0.08 13.02
CA SER A 91 19.74 -0.45 13.27
C SER A 91 20.57 -0.46 11.98
N ASP A 92 19.93 -0.30 10.84
CA ASP A 92 20.49 -0.21 9.49
C ASP A 92 20.58 1.26 9.02
N SER A 93 20.82 1.48 7.73
CA SER A 93 20.93 2.81 7.10
C SER A 93 19.58 3.40 6.65
N THR A 94 18.44 2.91 7.14
CA THR A 94 17.11 3.43 6.77
C THR A 94 16.99 4.95 6.96
N TYR A 95 17.51 5.49 8.06
CA TYR A 95 17.44 6.93 8.34
C TYR A 95 18.29 7.76 7.36
N GLU A 96 19.50 7.30 7.08
CA GLU A 96 20.42 7.92 6.13
C GLU A 96 19.87 7.91 4.70
N GLU A 97 19.20 6.82 4.31
CA GLU A 97 18.52 6.72 3.03
C GLU A 97 17.35 7.72 2.92
N CYS A 98 16.59 7.94 3.99
CA CYS A 98 15.57 8.98 4.01
C CYS A 98 16.17 10.37 3.79
N LEU A 99 17.26 10.70 4.50
CA LEU A 99 17.97 11.97 4.35
C LEU A 99 18.53 12.17 2.93
N SER A 100 19.02 11.10 2.30
CA SER A 100 19.54 11.14 0.94
C SER A 100 18.46 11.58 -0.07
N VAL A 101 17.21 11.13 0.12
CA VAL A 101 16.09 11.54 -0.72
C VAL A 101 15.73 13.01 -0.51
N GLN A 102 15.70 13.48 0.74
CA GLN A 102 15.40 14.88 1.05
C GLN A 102 16.44 15.84 0.44
N ALA A 103 17.69 15.40 0.36
CA ALA A 103 18.80 16.21 -0.17
C ALA A 103 18.81 16.31 -1.72
N LEU A 104 17.94 15.58 -2.41
CA LEU A 104 17.89 15.62 -3.87
C LEU A 104 17.34 16.98 -4.37
N PRO A 105 18.00 17.64 -5.33
CA PRO A 105 17.56 18.95 -5.84
C PRO A 105 16.14 18.94 -6.42
N GLU A 106 15.68 17.80 -6.94
CA GLU A 106 14.33 17.62 -7.51
C GLU A 106 13.21 17.72 -6.46
N TYR A 107 13.55 17.59 -5.16
CA TYR A 107 12.60 17.68 -4.05
C TYR A 107 12.83 18.90 -3.16
N GLU A 108 13.65 19.84 -3.61
CA GLU A 108 13.84 21.12 -2.92
C GLU A 108 12.51 21.87 -2.79
N GLY A 109 12.22 22.36 -1.60
CA GLY A 109 10.96 23.06 -1.30
C GLY A 109 9.75 22.16 -1.08
N ARG A 110 9.92 20.82 -1.08
CA ARG A 110 8.86 19.89 -0.69
C ARG A 110 8.73 19.80 0.84
N ASN A 111 7.51 19.61 1.31
CA ASN A 111 7.27 19.43 2.75
C ASN A 111 7.57 17.98 3.15
N ILE A 112 8.84 17.73 3.52
CA ILE A 112 9.34 16.42 3.92
C ILE A 112 9.93 16.56 5.32
N THR A 113 9.42 15.79 6.28
CA THR A 113 9.97 15.71 7.63
C THR A 113 10.44 14.29 7.90
N ILE A 114 11.70 14.16 8.34
CA ILE A 114 12.32 12.87 8.62
C ILE A 114 12.60 12.79 10.11
N ILE A 115 12.11 11.75 10.75
CA ILE A 115 12.19 11.55 12.20
C ILE A 115 12.91 10.23 12.50
N ASN A 116 14.07 10.33 13.17
CA ASN A 116 14.72 9.16 13.75
C ASN A 116 14.10 8.92 15.14
N ARG A 117 13.21 7.94 15.22
CA ARG A 117 12.45 7.64 16.42
C ARG A 117 13.07 6.47 17.17
N LYS A 118 13.27 6.65 18.47
CA LYS A 118 13.57 5.57 19.41
C LYS A 118 12.47 5.52 20.46
N GLY A 119 11.52 4.61 20.27
CA GLY A 119 10.33 4.58 21.11
C GLY A 119 9.69 3.19 21.22
N THR A 120 8.67 3.10 22.05
CA THR A 120 7.85 1.90 22.22
C THR A 120 6.57 2.00 21.38
N GLY A 121 5.84 0.88 21.25
CA GLY A 121 4.55 0.84 20.58
C GLY A 121 4.62 0.56 19.07
N GLY A 122 5.82 0.40 18.50
CA GLY A 122 5.99 0.05 17.08
C GLY A 122 5.19 0.96 16.15
N LYS A 123 4.58 0.41 15.11
CA LYS A 123 3.81 1.14 14.10
C LYS A 123 2.68 2.00 14.69
N ALA A 124 1.97 1.51 15.72
CA ALA A 124 0.91 2.27 16.38
C ALA A 124 1.46 3.49 17.13
N GLY A 125 2.63 3.34 17.79
CA GLY A 125 3.33 4.43 18.44
C GLY A 125 3.76 5.51 17.44
N VAL A 126 4.31 5.12 16.29
CA VAL A 126 4.66 6.06 15.21
C VAL A 126 3.44 6.83 14.73
N LEU A 127 2.32 6.16 14.46
CA LEU A 127 1.10 6.82 13.99
C LEU A 127 0.53 7.80 15.02
N ASN A 128 0.59 7.46 16.31
CA ASN A 128 0.16 8.37 17.38
C ASN A 128 1.05 9.61 17.49
N ASP A 129 2.35 9.47 17.26
CA ASP A 129 3.27 10.60 17.24
C ASP A 129 3.09 11.45 15.97
N ALA A 130 2.87 10.81 14.83
CA ALA A 130 2.59 11.49 13.57
C ALA A 130 1.31 12.33 13.61
N LEU A 131 0.24 11.85 14.26
CA LEU A 131 -1.01 12.59 14.45
C LEU A 131 -0.84 13.93 15.17
N LYS A 132 0.18 14.08 16.03
CA LYS A 132 0.46 15.33 16.73
C LYS A 132 1.20 16.34 15.84
N MET A 133 1.80 15.88 14.75
CA MET A 133 2.63 16.66 13.84
C MET A 133 1.92 16.96 12.52
N ALA A 134 0.98 16.10 12.12
CA ALA A 134 0.28 16.19 10.86
C ALA A 134 -0.52 17.50 10.73
N GLU A 135 -0.38 18.16 9.58
CA GLU A 135 -1.05 19.42 9.26
C GLU A 135 -2.21 19.25 8.25
N GLY A 136 -2.40 18.02 7.71
CA GLY A 136 -3.38 17.68 6.69
C GLY A 136 -4.27 16.51 7.05
#